data_8003ba6e27dec59405071de29e0e43f4
#
_entry.id   8003ba6e27dec59405071de29e0e43f4
#
_cell.length_a   1.000
_cell.length_b   1.000
_cell.length_c   1.000
_cell.angle_alpha   90.00
_cell.angle_beta   90.00
_cell.angle_gamma   90.00
#
_symmetry.space_group_name_H-M   'P 1'
#
loop_
_entity.id
_entity.type
_entity.pdbx_description
1 polymer ?
#
loop_
_entity_poly.entity_id
_entity_poly.type
_entity_poly.pdbx_seq_one_letter_code
_entity_poly.pdbx_strand_id
1 'polypeptide(L)'
;MRFTETKATTRRGWTALLAAACLFATLVAIAAPGDADSAPLRVVVLGQTSETPPASCPGKIVNNVEITPCRVEGHVTGFQSIADGVPRPFEAPFEGKIVAWSITLAKPSTKETKTTTDEVSFFDEFLGTPAQARIGILRPVEGSKPPKYTLVRQSPTEVLNPYFGSTPVFALDHPLTVLKGQVVALTIPTWAPMFALNLSPENSWRGSRLPEHCISKEDIQGGHPQQGVGKTKTYGCYYSEARLLYTATLVKKP
;
A
#
# COMPACT_ATOMS: atom_id res chain seq x y z
N MET A 1 21.39 32.83 53.15
CA MET A 1 21.59 32.35 54.53
C MET A 1 22.24 30.99 54.42
N ARG A 2 23.51 30.97 54.63
CA ARG A 2 24.33 30.49 55.76
C ARG A 2 24.21 28.98 55.93
N PHE A 3 25.26 28.26 55.55
CA PHE A 3 26.34 27.66 56.35
C PHE A 3 25.84 26.45 57.16
N THR A 4 26.46 25.30 57.19
CA THR A 4 27.79 25.04 57.73
C THR A 4 28.30 23.65 57.36
N GLU A 5 29.61 23.61 57.10
CA GLU A 5 30.54 22.47 57.19
C GLU A 5 30.62 21.86 58.57
N THR A 6 31.09 20.63 58.67
CA THR A 6 32.18 20.21 59.62
C THR A 6 32.52 18.74 59.34
N LYS A 7 33.71 18.45 58.85
CA LYS A 7 35.00 18.09 59.49
C LYS A 7 35.12 16.66 60.04
N ALA A 8 36.03 16.02 59.40
CA ALA A 8 36.96 14.95 59.70
C ALA A 8 37.21 14.53 61.16
N THR A 9 37.50 13.24 61.36
CA THR A 9 38.60 12.84 62.29
C THR A 9 39.14 11.46 61.93
N THR A 10 40.47 11.41 61.86
CA THR A 10 41.43 10.32 61.69
C THR A 10 41.54 9.45 62.96
N ARG A 11 41.91 8.16 62.82
CA ARG A 11 43.09 7.52 63.52
C ARG A 11 43.12 6.01 63.26
N ARG A 12 44.29 5.60 62.67
CA ARG A 12 45.33 4.68 63.15
C ARG A 12 44.78 3.34 63.71
N GLY A 13 45.08 2.21 63.18
CA GLY A 13 46.34 1.56 62.83
C GLY A 13 46.35 0.24 63.56
N TRP A 14 46.73 -0.82 62.93
CA TRP A 14 47.64 -1.83 63.47
C TRP A 14 47.81 -3.00 62.48
N THR A 15 49.00 -3.29 62.29
CA THR A 15 49.67 -4.38 61.58
C THR A 15 49.21 -5.78 62.06
N ALA A 16 49.07 -6.75 61.19
CA ALA A 16 49.97 -7.88 61.07
C ALA A 16 49.42 -9.08 60.28
N LEU A 17 50.33 -9.70 59.54
CA LEU A 17 50.52 -11.10 59.23
C LEU A 17 49.68 -11.81 58.15
N LEU A 18 50.36 -11.96 57.02
CA LEU A 18 50.60 -13.16 56.17
C LEU A 18 49.74 -14.41 56.44
N ALA A 19 48.95 -14.73 55.41
CA ALA A 19 48.73 -16.14 54.99
C ALA A 19 48.53 -16.20 53.50
N ALA A 20 49.48 -16.72 52.79
CA ALA A 20 49.42 -17.02 51.37
C ALA A 20 48.46 -18.20 51.18
N ALA A 21 47.33 -17.97 50.52
CA ALA A 21 46.47 -19.02 49.96
C ALA A 21 46.37 -18.81 48.43
N CYS A 22 47.11 -19.58 47.70
CA CYS A 22 46.96 -19.69 46.22
C CYS A 22 45.60 -20.28 45.92
N LEU A 23 44.64 -19.43 45.60
CA LEU A 23 43.39 -19.82 44.97
C LEU A 23 43.55 -19.66 43.47
N PHE A 24 43.70 -20.80 42.79
CA PHE A 24 43.52 -20.89 41.33
C PHE A 24 42.09 -20.53 41.01
N ALA A 25 41.84 -19.26 40.66
CA ALA A 25 40.60 -18.85 40.06
C ALA A 25 40.63 -19.31 38.60
N THR A 26 40.00 -20.44 38.33
CA THR A 26 39.61 -20.82 36.97
C THR A 26 38.62 -19.80 36.44
N LEU A 27 39.08 -18.88 35.60
CA LEU A 27 38.22 -18.01 34.79
C LEU A 27 37.45 -18.91 33.79
N VAL A 28 36.21 -19.28 34.17
CA VAL A 28 35.23 -19.75 33.19
C VAL A 28 34.82 -18.51 32.39
N ALA A 29 35.40 -18.36 31.22
CA ALA A 29 34.91 -17.41 30.23
C ALA A 29 33.51 -17.88 29.78
N ILE A 30 32.46 -17.32 30.39
CA ILE A 30 31.10 -17.41 29.88
C ILE A 30 31.13 -16.62 28.59
N ALA A 31 31.26 -17.33 27.45
CA ALA A 31 31.00 -16.72 26.13
C ALA A 31 29.54 -16.22 26.17
N ALA A 32 29.36 -14.91 26.27
CA ALA A 32 28.07 -14.30 26.04
C ALA A 32 27.60 -14.76 24.64
N PRO A 33 26.34 -15.22 24.49
CA PRO A 33 25.81 -15.49 23.16
C PRO A 33 25.97 -14.20 22.37
N GLY A 34 26.77 -14.24 21.29
CA GLY A 34 26.95 -13.09 20.40
C GLY A 34 25.57 -12.64 19.96
N ASP A 35 25.28 -11.36 20.17
CA ASP A 35 24.12 -10.70 19.57
C ASP A 35 24.20 -11.02 18.07
N ALA A 36 23.29 -11.87 17.60
CA ALA A 36 23.12 -12.06 16.18
C ALA A 36 22.73 -10.69 15.63
N ASP A 37 23.67 -10.04 14.96
CA ASP A 37 23.51 -8.75 14.31
C ASP A 37 22.42 -8.92 13.26
N SER A 38 21.15 -8.78 13.68
CA SER A 38 20.00 -8.88 12.81
C SER A 38 20.03 -7.62 11.94
N ALA A 39 20.54 -7.76 10.73
CA ALA A 39 20.52 -6.69 9.75
C ALA A 39 19.12 -6.07 9.71
N PRO A 40 18.99 -4.73 9.72
CA PRO A 40 17.71 -4.05 9.81
C PRO A 40 16.81 -4.50 8.63
N LEU A 41 15.58 -4.87 8.94
CA LEU A 41 14.60 -5.24 7.92
C LEU A 41 14.42 -4.07 6.95
N ARG A 42 14.71 -4.30 5.68
CA ARG A 42 14.45 -3.28 4.65
C ARG A 42 12.97 -3.31 4.31
N VAL A 43 12.27 -2.22 4.63
CA VAL A 43 10.85 -2.02 4.33
C VAL A 43 10.72 -0.89 3.32
N VAL A 44 9.85 -1.08 2.32
CA VAL A 44 9.50 -0.06 1.32
C VAL A 44 7.98 -0.05 1.16
N VAL A 45 7.39 1.15 1.10
CA VAL A 45 5.97 1.31 0.76
C VAL A 45 5.89 1.67 -0.72
N LEU A 46 5.46 0.71 -1.54
CA LEU A 46 5.26 0.90 -2.97
C LEU A 46 4.06 1.82 -3.20
N GLY A 47 4.17 2.74 -4.16
CA GLY A 47 3.12 3.69 -4.51
C GLY A 47 2.99 4.88 -3.55
N GLN A 48 3.84 4.97 -2.52
CA GLN A 48 3.86 6.13 -1.62
C GLN A 48 4.44 7.35 -2.33
N THR A 49 3.79 8.50 -2.15
CA THR A 49 4.22 9.81 -2.61
C THR A 49 4.24 10.79 -1.43
N SER A 50 4.77 11.99 -1.64
CA SER A 50 4.80 13.06 -0.61
C SER A 50 3.40 13.45 -0.16
N GLU A 51 2.44 13.48 -1.10
CA GLU A 51 1.05 13.81 -0.83
C GLU A 51 0.12 12.81 -1.51
N THR A 52 -1.00 12.51 -0.84
CA THR A 52 -2.08 11.73 -1.43
C THR A 52 -3.15 12.69 -1.91
N PRO A 53 -3.42 12.79 -3.22
CA PRO A 53 -4.45 13.68 -3.72
C PRO A 53 -5.85 13.21 -3.23
N PRO A 54 -6.80 14.13 -3.10
CA PRO A 54 -8.16 13.79 -2.70
C PRO A 54 -8.82 12.92 -3.77
N ALA A 55 -9.56 11.90 -3.33
CA ALA A 55 -10.42 11.13 -4.22
C ALA A 55 -11.63 11.97 -4.66
N SER A 56 -12.18 11.67 -5.84
CA SER A 56 -13.13 12.52 -6.54
C SER A 56 -14.56 12.55 -5.97
N CYS A 57 -14.91 11.67 -5.04
CA CYS A 57 -16.24 11.61 -4.43
C CYS A 57 -16.31 12.32 -3.07
N PRO A 58 -17.46 12.81 -2.62
CA PRO A 58 -18.72 12.87 -3.36
C PRO A 58 -18.66 13.91 -4.50
N GLY A 59 -19.51 13.70 -5.50
CA GLY A 59 -19.72 14.68 -6.56
C GLY A 59 -20.47 15.92 -6.03
N LYS A 60 -20.40 16.99 -6.78
CA LYS A 60 -21.07 18.26 -6.45
C LYS A 60 -21.94 18.73 -7.62
N ILE A 61 -23.21 18.98 -7.31
CA ILE A 61 -24.20 19.54 -8.23
C ILE A 61 -24.54 20.96 -7.77
N VAL A 62 -24.55 21.91 -8.74
CA VAL A 62 -24.98 23.31 -8.52
C VAL A 62 -25.93 23.69 -9.64
N ASN A 63 -27.14 24.17 -9.28
CA ASN A 63 -28.18 24.52 -10.25
C ASN A 63 -28.47 23.41 -11.28
N ASN A 64 -28.56 22.17 -10.84
CA ASN A 64 -28.76 20.96 -11.66
C ASN A 64 -27.62 20.69 -12.67
N VAL A 65 -26.44 21.30 -12.49
CA VAL A 65 -25.24 21.02 -13.28
C VAL A 65 -24.22 20.33 -12.40
N GLU A 66 -23.71 19.19 -12.85
CA GLU A 66 -22.61 18.51 -12.18
C GLU A 66 -21.33 19.34 -12.34
N ILE A 67 -20.83 19.91 -11.23
CA ILE A 67 -19.61 20.73 -11.22
C ILE A 67 -18.40 19.85 -10.96
N THR A 68 -18.52 18.89 -10.07
CA THR A 68 -17.46 17.93 -9.76
C THR A 68 -18.07 16.54 -9.80
N PRO A 69 -17.70 15.69 -10.76
CA PRO A 69 -18.23 14.34 -10.84
C PRO A 69 -17.61 13.45 -9.76
N CYS A 70 -18.42 12.60 -9.14
CA CYS A 70 -17.91 11.47 -8.40
C CYS A 70 -17.49 10.39 -9.40
N ARG A 71 -16.22 10.08 -9.47
CA ARG A 71 -15.69 9.05 -10.34
C ARG A 71 -15.14 7.90 -9.51
N VAL A 72 -15.47 6.70 -9.92
CA VAL A 72 -14.96 5.45 -9.35
C VAL A 72 -14.33 4.62 -10.45
N GLU A 73 -13.50 3.67 -10.09
CA GLU A 73 -13.09 2.61 -11.01
C GLU A 73 -13.78 1.30 -10.63
N GLY A 74 -14.02 0.48 -11.64
CA GLY A 74 -14.65 -0.84 -11.47
C GLY A 74 -14.28 -1.81 -12.58
N HIS A 75 -14.52 -3.09 -12.33
CA HIS A 75 -14.31 -4.20 -13.28
C HIS A 75 -12.92 -4.16 -13.94
N VAL A 76 -11.87 -3.82 -13.19
CA VAL A 76 -10.53 -3.63 -13.70
C VAL A 76 -9.46 -4.12 -12.73
N THR A 77 -8.32 -4.54 -13.27
CA THR A 77 -7.05 -4.60 -12.53
C THR A 77 -6.15 -3.52 -13.09
N GLY A 78 -5.61 -2.66 -12.22
CA GLY A 78 -4.78 -1.54 -12.65
C GLY A 78 -3.60 -1.27 -11.72
N PHE A 79 -2.61 -0.57 -12.23
CA PHE A 79 -1.47 -0.09 -11.44
C PHE A 79 -0.99 1.26 -11.96
N GLN A 80 -0.46 2.07 -11.05
CA GLN A 80 0.11 3.35 -11.39
C GLN A 80 1.39 3.16 -12.19
N SER A 81 1.46 3.80 -13.37
CA SER A 81 2.64 3.82 -14.24
C SER A 81 3.60 4.92 -13.85
N ILE A 82 3.08 6.08 -13.49
CA ILE A 82 3.81 7.25 -13.00
C ILE A 82 2.99 7.87 -11.86
N ALA A 83 3.63 8.22 -10.76
CA ALA A 83 3.01 8.95 -9.66
C ALA A 83 3.94 10.10 -9.25
N ASP A 84 3.46 11.35 -9.39
CA ASP A 84 4.21 12.58 -9.13
C ASP A 84 5.61 12.55 -9.79
N GLY A 85 5.64 12.18 -11.08
CA GLY A 85 6.86 12.07 -11.89
C GLY A 85 7.71 10.82 -11.62
N VAL A 86 7.42 10.05 -10.56
CA VAL A 86 8.15 8.81 -10.26
C VAL A 86 7.64 7.67 -11.14
N PRO A 87 8.45 7.10 -12.03
CA PRO A 87 8.04 5.99 -12.88
C PRO A 87 8.00 4.68 -12.11
N ARG A 88 7.06 3.81 -12.48
CA ARG A 88 6.94 2.43 -11.97
C ARG A 88 6.87 2.33 -10.43
N PRO A 89 6.06 3.16 -9.73
CA PRO A 89 6.05 3.24 -8.27
C PRO A 89 5.59 1.94 -7.59
N PHE A 90 4.99 1.02 -8.33
CA PHE A 90 4.54 -0.30 -7.83
C PHE A 90 5.38 -1.48 -8.30
N GLU A 91 6.49 -1.24 -8.99
CA GLU A 91 7.44 -2.28 -9.34
C GLU A 91 8.32 -2.62 -8.13
N ALA A 92 8.42 -3.91 -7.79
CA ALA A 92 9.23 -4.36 -6.67
C ALA A 92 10.73 -4.15 -6.96
N PRO A 93 11.44 -3.33 -6.17
CA PRO A 93 12.87 -3.06 -6.39
C PRO A 93 13.77 -4.22 -5.96
N PHE A 94 13.25 -5.17 -5.21
CA PHE A 94 13.94 -6.37 -4.74
C PHE A 94 12.93 -7.49 -4.44
N GLU A 95 13.44 -8.72 -4.31
CA GLU A 95 12.64 -9.87 -3.86
C GLU A 95 12.23 -9.71 -2.40
N GLY A 96 10.96 -9.99 -2.10
CA GLY A 96 10.42 -9.85 -0.76
C GLY A 96 9.01 -10.38 -0.61
N LYS A 97 8.32 -9.86 0.42
CA LYS A 97 6.92 -10.17 0.71
C LYS A 97 6.12 -8.89 0.87
N ILE A 98 4.98 -8.81 0.20
CA ILE A 98 3.96 -7.82 0.52
C ILE A 98 3.23 -8.31 1.76
N VAL A 99 3.32 -7.54 2.84
CA VAL A 99 2.77 -7.90 4.16
C VAL A 99 1.47 -7.16 4.49
N ALA A 100 1.25 -6.00 3.84
CA ALA A 100 0.04 -5.20 3.99
C ALA A 100 -0.17 -4.34 2.74
N TRP A 101 -1.38 -3.82 2.58
CA TRP A 101 -1.71 -2.81 1.60
C TRP A 101 -2.72 -1.82 2.18
N SER A 102 -2.79 -0.63 1.63
CA SER A 102 -3.79 0.36 2.01
C SER A 102 -4.45 0.96 0.78
N ILE A 103 -5.63 1.54 0.97
CA ILE A 103 -6.40 2.20 -0.07
C ILE A 103 -7.07 3.44 0.50
N THR A 104 -6.90 4.59 -0.14
CA THR A 104 -7.56 5.83 0.29
C THR A 104 -8.92 5.91 -0.40
N LEU A 105 -9.97 5.85 0.40
CA LEU A 105 -11.35 5.81 -0.08
C LEU A 105 -12.04 7.16 0.14
N ALA A 106 -12.66 7.69 -0.90
CA ALA A 106 -13.65 8.76 -0.75
C ALA A 106 -14.87 8.26 0.03
N LYS A 107 -15.75 9.19 0.38
CA LYS A 107 -17.05 8.92 0.97
C LYS A 107 -18.16 9.31 -0.02
N PRO A 108 -18.56 8.43 -0.93
CA PRO A 108 -19.68 8.69 -1.84
C PRO A 108 -20.95 8.99 -1.05
N SER A 109 -21.84 9.77 -1.65
CA SER A 109 -23.14 10.08 -1.05
C SER A 109 -24.02 8.82 -1.00
N THR A 110 -24.74 8.65 0.12
CA THR A 110 -25.76 7.60 0.31
C THR A 110 -27.18 8.17 0.23
N LYS A 111 -27.33 9.46 -0.13
CA LYS A 111 -28.61 10.14 -0.20
C LYS A 111 -28.64 11.10 -1.37
N GLU A 112 -29.76 11.12 -2.06
CA GLU A 112 -30.05 12.15 -3.05
C GLU A 112 -30.44 13.46 -2.34
N THR A 113 -29.83 14.56 -2.79
CA THR A 113 -30.11 15.92 -2.34
C THR A 113 -30.15 16.85 -3.56
N LYS A 114 -30.42 18.16 -3.34
CA LYS A 114 -30.32 19.17 -4.41
C LYS A 114 -28.89 19.35 -4.96
N THR A 115 -27.88 18.88 -4.22
CA THR A 115 -26.46 19.10 -4.52
C THR A 115 -25.66 17.82 -4.71
N THR A 116 -26.27 16.65 -4.47
CA THR A 116 -25.63 15.33 -4.61
C THR A 116 -26.66 14.29 -5.05
N THR A 117 -26.22 13.29 -5.79
CA THR A 117 -26.99 12.08 -6.11
C THR A 117 -26.71 10.99 -5.07
N ASP A 118 -27.54 9.95 -5.00
CA ASP A 118 -27.21 8.71 -4.29
C ASP A 118 -26.19 7.92 -5.12
N GLU A 119 -24.91 8.20 -4.87
CA GLU A 119 -23.81 7.65 -5.64
C GLU A 119 -23.57 6.18 -5.31
N VAL A 120 -23.76 5.79 -4.05
CA VAL A 120 -23.57 4.39 -3.65
C VAL A 120 -24.57 3.48 -4.36
N SER A 121 -25.87 3.83 -4.30
CA SER A 121 -26.92 3.06 -4.99
C SER A 121 -26.67 3.00 -6.50
N PHE A 122 -26.26 4.11 -7.09
CA PHE A 122 -25.94 4.17 -8.53
C PHE A 122 -24.78 3.22 -8.89
N PHE A 123 -23.67 3.23 -8.13
CA PHE A 123 -22.53 2.36 -8.45
C PHE A 123 -22.81 0.89 -8.11
N ASP A 124 -23.58 0.61 -7.06
CA ASP A 124 -23.99 -0.75 -6.73
C ASP A 124 -24.86 -1.36 -7.84
N GLU A 125 -25.77 -0.59 -8.42
CA GLU A 125 -26.59 -1.02 -9.55
C GLU A 125 -25.76 -1.17 -10.84
N PHE A 126 -24.86 -0.21 -11.10
CA PHE A 126 -24.11 -0.15 -12.35
C PHE A 126 -22.92 -1.11 -12.40
N LEU A 127 -22.20 -1.33 -11.28
CA LEU A 127 -20.95 -2.10 -11.22
C LEU A 127 -21.02 -3.30 -10.27
N GLY A 128 -22.14 -3.50 -9.60
CA GLY A 128 -22.34 -4.60 -8.66
C GLY A 128 -21.95 -4.24 -7.22
N THR A 129 -22.54 -4.96 -6.27
CA THR A 129 -22.41 -4.73 -4.84
C THR A 129 -21.83 -5.96 -4.14
N PRO A 130 -21.12 -5.80 -3.01
CA PRO A 130 -20.63 -4.56 -2.41
C PRO A 130 -19.40 -3.99 -3.15
N ALA A 131 -18.98 -2.76 -2.80
CA ALA A 131 -17.70 -2.20 -3.25
C ALA A 131 -16.54 -3.08 -2.77
N GLN A 132 -15.61 -3.45 -3.67
CA GLN A 132 -14.58 -4.46 -3.39
C GLN A 132 -13.24 -4.12 -4.04
N ALA A 133 -12.15 -4.45 -3.33
CA ALA A 133 -10.81 -4.47 -3.93
C ALA A 133 -9.93 -5.56 -3.31
N ARG A 134 -8.82 -5.84 -3.99
CA ARG A 134 -7.70 -6.66 -3.51
C ARG A 134 -6.43 -6.28 -4.25
N ILE A 135 -5.28 -6.72 -3.77
CA ILE A 135 -4.04 -6.58 -4.54
C ILE A 135 -3.66 -7.90 -5.23
N GLY A 136 -2.98 -7.75 -6.36
CA GLY A 136 -2.41 -8.86 -7.12
C GLY A 136 -0.94 -8.61 -7.46
N ILE A 137 -0.16 -9.67 -7.59
CA ILE A 137 1.22 -9.62 -8.08
C ILE A 137 1.21 -10.01 -9.56
N LEU A 138 1.69 -9.10 -10.38
CA LEU A 138 1.75 -9.24 -11.83
C LEU A 138 3.18 -9.46 -12.30
N ARG A 139 3.39 -10.48 -13.13
CA ARG A 139 4.64 -10.69 -13.84
C ARG A 139 4.50 -10.13 -15.26
N PRO A 140 5.37 -9.19 -15.68
CA PRO A 140 5.36 -8.67 -17.05
C PRO A 140 5.68 -9.79 -18.05
N VAL A 141 5.05 -9.72 -19.23
CA VAL A 141 5.38 -10.54 -20.40
C VAL A 141 6.24 -9.68 -21.32
N GLU A 142 7.52 -9.99 -21.35
CA GLU A 142 8.50 -9.20 -22.10
C GLU A 142 8.14 -9.08 -23.58
N GLY A 143 8.48 -7.94 -24.17
CA GLY A 143 8.28 -7.67 -25.60
C GLY A 143 6.81 -7.52 -26.05
N SER A 144 5.83 -7.68 -25.16
CA SER A 144 4.42 -7.54 -25.54
C SER A 144 4.02 -6.08 -25.80
N LYS A 145 3.34 -5.85 -26.91
CA LYS A 145 2.76 -4.56 -27.33
C LYS A 145 1.34 -4.77 -27.85
N PRO A 146 0.30 -4.26 -27.16
CA PRO A 146 0.31 -3.60 -25.86
C PRO A 146 0.83 -4.48 -24.73
N PRO A 147 1.23 -3.88 -23.59
CA PRO A 147 1.79 -4.65 -22.48
C PRO A 147 0.84 -5.73 -21.95
N LYS A 148 1.39 -6.91 -21.66
CA LYS A 148 0.66 -8.03 -21.05
C LYS A 148 1.30 -8.41 -19.73
N TYR A 149 0.46 -8.86 -18.79
CA TYR A 149 0.91 -9.31 -17.48
C TYR A 149 0.21 -10.61 -17.08
N THR A 150 0.96 -11.52 -16.46
CA THR A 150 0.43 -12.74 -15.86
C THR A 150 0.22 -12.52 -14.37
N LEU A 151 -1.00 -12.78 -13.86
CA LEU A 151 -1.28 -12.77 -12.43
C LEU A 151 -0.62 -13.98 -11.78
N VAL A 152 0.33 -13.75 -10.86
CA VAL A 152 1.05 -14.84 -10.19
C VAL A 152 0.59 -15.11 -8.77
N ARG A 153 0.04 -14.10 -8.08
CA ARG A 153 -0.53 -14.17 -6.72
C ARG A 153 -1.56 -13.08 -6.53
N GLN A 154 -2.45 -13.27 -5.56
CA GLN A 154 -3.41 -12.24 -5.15
C GLN A 154 -3.76 -12.40 -3.67
N SER A 155 -4.17 -11.30 -3.02
CA SER A 155 -4.72 -11.30 -1.68
C SER A 155 -6.19 -11.76 -1.66
N PRO A 156 -6.77 -12.01 -0.48
CA PRO A 156 -8.21 -12.02 -0.30
C PRO A 156 -8.84 -10.71 -0.83
N THR A 157 -10.13 -10.77 -1.14
CA THR A 157 -10.91 -9.59 -1.54
C THR A 157 -11.50 -8.95 -0.29
N GLU A 158 -11.32 -7.63 -0.16
CA GLU A 158 -11.86 -6.84 0.94
C GLU A 158 -13.14 -6.13 0.50
N VAL A 159 -14.12 -6.08 1.42
CA VAL A 159 -15.34 -5.27 1.27
C VAL A 159 -15.03 -3.87 1.78
N LEU A 160 -15.25 -2.86 0.94
CA LEU A 160 -14.79 -1.49 1.19
C LEU A 160 -15.85 -0.58 1.83
N ASN A 161 -17.14 -0.92 1.75
CA ASN A 161 -18.23 -0.07 2.24
C ASN A 161 -18.04 0.41 3.69
N PRO A 162 -17.55 -0.42 4.66
CA PRO A 162 -17.34 0.04 6.04
C PRO A 162 -16.26 1.11 6.20
N TYR A 163 -15.41 1.28 5.19
CA TYR A 163 -14.22 2.12 5.25
C TYR A 163 -14.31 3.40 4.41
N PHE A 164 -15.47 3.69 3.82
CA PHE A 164 -15.65 4.91 3.01
C PHE A 164 -15.30 6.18 3.79
N GLY A 165 -14.50 7.05 3.19
CA GLY A 165 -13.98 8.28 3.80
C GLY A 165 -12.74 8.07 4.67
N SER A 166 -12.08 6.92 4.59
CA SER A 166 -10.86 6.62 5.35
C SER A 166 -9.77 5.97 4.50
N THR A 167 -8.63 5.73 5.11
CA THR A 167 -7.51 5.00 4.49
C THR A 167 -7.21 3.75 5.32
N PRO A 168 -8.00 2.67 5.17
CA PRO A 168 -7.75 1.42 5.86
C PRO A 168 -6.43 0.78 5.43
N VAL A 169 -5.82 0.05 6.35
CA VAL A 169 -4.66 -0.81 6.11
C VAL A 169 -5.11 -2.26 6.31
N PHE A 170 -4.93 -3.08 5.29
CA PHE A 170 -5.24 -4.51 5.30
C PHE A 170 -3.93 -5.29 5.46
N ALA A 171 -3.69 -5.84 6.65
CA ALA A 171 -2.60 -6.77 6.89
C ALA A 171 -2.90 -8.12 6.22
N LEU A 172 -1.87 -8.76 5.68
CA LEU A 172 -2.02 -10.04 5.01
C LEU A 172 -1.60 -11.19 5.95
N ASP A 173 -2.53 -12.04 6.37
CA ASP A 173 -2.25 -13.25 7.14
C ASP A 173 -1.28 -14.18 6.38
N HIS A 174 -1.40 -14.18 5.05
CA HIS A 174 -0.50 -14.88 4.14
C HIS A 174 0.22 -13.89 3.23
N PRO A 175 1.41 -13.37 3.61
CA PRO A 175 2.16 -12.41 2.82
C PRO A 175 2.46 -12.91 1.40
N LEU A 176 2.26 -12.05 0.40
CA LEU A 176 2.46 -12.39 -0.99
C LEU A 176 3.93 -12.26 -1.37
N THR A 177 4.57 -13.35 -1.78
CA THR A 177 5.93 -13.30 -2.33
C THR A 177 5.93 -12.52 -3.64
N VAL A 178 6.85 -11.57 -3.76
CA VAL A 178 7.08 -10.77 -4.97
C VAL A 178 8.55 -10.84 -5.35
N LEU A 179 8.84 -11.01 -6.63
CA LEU A 179 10.19 -10.98 -7.18
C LEU A 179 10.50 -9.57 -7.70
N LYS A 180 11.80 -9.23 -7.77
CA LYS A 180 12.25 -7.98 -8.39
C LYS A 180 11.65 -7.84 -9.80
N GLY A 181 11.15 -6.65 -10.15
CA GLY A 181 10.54 -6.36 -11.45
C GLY A 181 9.07 -6.78 -11.59
N GLN A 182 8.52 -7.52 -10.63
CA GLN A 182 7.07 -7.75 -10.60
C GLN A 182 6.34 -6.51 -10.09
N VAL A 183 5.08 -6.36 -10.51
CA VAL A 183 4.26 -5.18 -10.22
C VAL A 183 3.14 -5.56 -9.26
N VAL A 184 2.93 -4.75 -8.23
CA VAL A 184 1.76 -4.84 -7.36
C VAL A 184 0.63 -4.04 -8.00
N ALA A 185 -0.50 -4.68 -8.29
CA ALA A 185 -1.67 -4.07 -8.92
C ALA A 185 -2.90 -4.14 -8.01
N LEU A 186 -3.78 -3.15 -8.15
CA LEU A 186 -5.09 -3.14 -7.52
C LEU A 186 -6.10 -3.81 -8.45
N THR A 187 -6.82 -4.78 -7.94
CA THR A 187 -7.93 -5.45 -8.63
C THR A 187 -9.24 -5.02 -7.99
N ILE A 188 -10.16 -4.53 -8.80
CA ILE A 188 -11.46 -4.00 -8.40
C ILE A 188 -12.54 -4.87 -9.07
N PRO A 189 -13.10 -5.87 -8.33
CA PRO A 189 -14.08 -6.80 -8.89
C PRO A 189 -15.43 -6.16 -9.21
N THR A 190 -15.86 -5.23 -8.39
CA THR A 190 -17.08 -4.42 -8.54
C THR A 190 -16.69 -2.97 -8.78
N TRP A 191 -16.65 -2.16 -7.73
CA TRP A 191 -16.23 -0.77 -7.79
C TRP A 191 -15.48 -0.34 -6.53
N ALA A 192 -14.74 0.78 -6.63
CA ALA A 192 -14.06 1.39 -5.49
C ALA A 192 -13.92 2.91 -5.68
N PRO A 193 -14.28 3.74 -4.64
CA PRO A 193 -14.19 5.19 -4.69
C PRO A 193 -12.79 5.68 -4.27
N MET A 194 -11.75 5.22 -4.97
CA MET A 194 -10.32 5.49 -4.65
C MET A 194 -9.61 6.21 -5.80
N PHE A 195 -10.33 6.99 -6.61
CA PHE A 195 -9.84 7.53 -7.86
C PHE A 195 -9.67 9.04 -7.80
N ALA A 196 -8.46 9.54 -8.01
CA ALA A 196 -8.16 10.96 -8.13
C ALA A 196 -7.98 11.35 -9.59
N LEU A 197 -8.53 12.49 -9.98
CA LEU A 197 -8.60 13.02 -11.34
C LEU A 197 -8.09 14.45 -11.41
N ASN A 198 -7.91 14.95 -12.62
CA ASN A 198 -7.48 16.33 -12.91
C ASN A 198 -6.12 16.64 -12.25
N LEU A 199 -5.25 15.66 -12.22
CA LEU A 199 -3.89 15.78 -11.72
C LEU A 199 -2.96 16.30 -12.84
N SER A 200 -1.69 16.54 -12.51
CA SER A 200 -0.67 16.84 -13.50
C SER A 200 -0.41 15.64 -14.44
N PRO A 201 0.13 15.87 -15.67
CA PRO A 201 0.54 14.79 -16.57
C PRO A 201 1.59 13.83 -16.00
N GLU A 202 2.20 14.18 -14.87
CA GLU A 202 3.13 13.35 -14.11
C GLU A 202 2.44 12.20 -13.35
N ASN A 203 1.13 12.04 -13.55
CA ASN A 203 0.33 10.97 -12.96
C ASN A 203 -0.37 10.17 -14.07
N SER A 204 -0.15 8.87 -14.08
CA SER A 204 -0.81 7.98 -15.04
C SER A 204 -0.88 6.55 -14.53
N TRP A 205 -1.89 5.81 -15.01
CA TRP A 205 -2.06 4.40 -14.67
C TRP A 205 -2.46 3.55 -15.87
N ARG A 206 -2.30 2.24 -15.76
CA ARG A 206 -2.70 1.25 -16.76
C ARG A 206 -3.76 0.32 -16.22
N GLY A 207 -4.76 0.02 -17.07
CA GLY A 207 -5.85 -0.89 -16.79
C GLY A 207 -5.85 -2.13 -17.67
N SER A 208 -6.36 -3.24 -17.14
CA SER A 208 -6.47 -4.56 -17.78
C SER A 208 -7.60 -4.65 -18.81
N ARG A 209 -7.77 -3.58 -19.62
CA ARG A 209 -8.71 -3.50 -20.75
C ARG A 209 -7.95 -3.51 -22.06
N LEU A 210 -8.61 -3.89 -23.14
CA LEU A 210 -8.06 -3.76 -24.50
C LEU A 210 -8.01 -2.29 -24.92
N PRO A 211 -7.11 -1.88 -25.83
CA PRO A 211 -6.96 -0.46 -26.20
C PRO A 211 -8.24 0.19 -26.75
N GLU A 212 -9.10 -0.60 -27.36
CA GLU A 212 -10.40 -0.17 -27.93
C GLU A 212 -11.53 -0.08 -26.90
N HIS A 213 -11.30 -0.52 -25.65
CA HIS A 213 -12.31 -0.60 -24.57
C HIS A 213 -11.89 0.19 -23.32
N CYS A 214 -11.53 1.46 -23.48
CA CYS A 214 -10.92 2.22 -22.38
C CYS A 214 -11.86 3.19 -21.67
N ILE A 215 -12.87 3.74 -22.34
CA ILE A 215 -13.54 4.96 -21.84
C ILE A 215 -15.07 4.94 -21.86
N SER A 216 -15.72 4.09 -22.63
CA SER A 216 -17.19 4.07 -22.65
C SER A 216 -17.76 3.47 -21.35
N LYS A 217 -19.02 3.82 -21.05
CA LYS A 217 -19.71 3.24 -19.89
C LYS A 217 -19.86 1.72 -20.08
N GLU A 218 -20.14 1.28 -21.28
CA GLU A 218 -20.27 -0.11 -21.67
C GLU A 218 -18.95 -0.85 -21.48
N ASP A 219 -17.80 -0.25 -21.81
CA ASP A 219 -16.48 -0.82 -21.60
C ASP A 219 -16.16 -0.99 -20.11
N ILE A 220 -16.55 0.00 -19.29
CA ILE A 220 -16.34 -0.06 -17.85
C ILE A 220 -17.23 -1.14 -17.23
N GLN A 221 -18.51 -1.15 -17.56
CA GLN A 221 -19.47 -2.13 -17.05
C GLN A 221 -19.17 -3.56 -17.53
N GLY A 222 -18.81 -3.73 -18.81
CA GLY A 222 -18.42 -5.01 -19.39
C GLY A 222 -16.97 -5.42 -19.11
N GLY A 223 -16.23 -4.63 -18.36
CA GLY A 223 -14.85 -4.92 -17.99
C GLY A 223 -14.72 -6.19 -17.15
N HIS A 224 -13.59 -6.86 -17.27
CA HIS A 224 -13.28 -8.03 -16.46
C HIS A 224 -11.92 -7.86 -15.79
N PRO A 225 -11.88 -7.75 -14.46
CA PRO A 225 -10.63 -7.70 -13.74
C PRO A 225 -9.84 -9.00 -13.90
N GLN A 226 -8.53 -8.93 -13.73
CA GLN A 226 -7.69 -10.13 -13.78
C GLN A 226 -7.80 -10.88 -12.45
N GLN A 227 -8.45 -12.04 -12.47
CA GLN A 227 -8.74 -12.81 -11.25
C GLN A 227 -8.13 -14.22 -11.24
N GLY A 228 -7.82 -14.77 -12.40
CA GLY A 228 -7.26 -16.12 -12.51
C GLY A 228 -5.75 -16.13 -12.32
N VAL A 229 -5.24 -16.68 -11.22
CA VAL A 229 -3.81 -16.95 -11.06
C VAL A 229 -3.31 -17.83 -12.20
N GLY A 230 -2.15 -17.49 -12.78
CA GLY A 230 -1.59 -18.13 -13.98
C GLY A 230 -2.14 -17.58 -15.31
N LYS A 231 -3.20 -16.78 -15.30
CA LYS A 231 -3.76 -16.19 -16.52
C LYS A 231 -3.04 -14.89 -16.89
N THR A 232 -2.94 -14.66 -18.20
CA THR A 232 -2.33 -13.45 -18.77
C THR A 232 -3.42 -12.55 -19.35
N LYS A 233 -3.32 -11.23 -19.10
CA LYS A 233 -4.17 -10.20 -19.69
C LYS A 233 -3.38 -9.08 -20.33
N THR A 234 -4.01 -8.41 -21.28
CA THR A 234 -3.53 -7.19 -21.91
C THR A 234 -3.88 -5.98 -21.01
N TYR A 235 -2.93 -5.10 -20.82
CA TYR A 235 -3.09 -3.82 -20.11
C TYR A 235 -3.01 -2.69 -21.15
N GLY A 236 -3.98 -2.66 -22.03
CA GLY A 236 -4.02 -1.79 -23.20
C GLY A 236 -4.40 -0.36 -22.88
N CYS A 237 -5.24 -0.15 -21.88
CA CYS A 237 -5.69 1.18 -21.52
C CYS A 237 -4.63 1.93 -20.69
N TYR A 238 -4.39 3.18 -21.09
CA TYR A 238 -3.49 4.10 -20.41
C TYR A 238 -4.26 5.39 -20.13
N TYR A 239 -4.27 5.77 -18.86
CA TYR A 239 -5.01 6.94 -18.37
C TYR A 239 -4.02 7.94 -17.78
N SER A 240 -3.98 9.14 -18.32
CA SER A 240 -3.17 10.26 -17.82
C SER A 240 -3.95 11.12 -16.81
N GLU A 241 -3.23 11.94 -16.06
CA GLU A 241 -3.79 12.93 -15.13
C GLU A 241 -4.70 12.32 -14.06
N ALA A 242 -4.43 11.06 -13.72
CA ALA A 242 -5.26 10.28 -12.80
C ALA A 242 -4.44 9.30 -11.94
N ARG A 243 -4.94 9.00 -10.74
CA ARG A 243 -4.30 8.06 -9.80
C ARG A 243 -5.28 7.09 -9.20
N LEU A 244 -4.81 5.84 -9.06
CA LEU A 244 -5.37 4.84 -8.18
C LEU A 244 -4.74 5.02 -6.80
N LEU A 245 -5.54 5.34 -5.78
CA LEU A 245 -5.06 5.74 -4.46
C LEU A 245 -4.87 4.52 -3.55
N TYR A 246 -3.81 3.77 -3.76
CA TYR A 246 -3.42 2.63 -2.91
C TYR A 246 -1.92 2.57 -2.72
N THR A 247 -1.49 1.82 -1.72
CA THR A 247 -0.07 1.52 -1.46
C THR A 247 0.09 0.07 -1.05
N ALA A 248 1.33 -0.45 -1.07
CA ALA A 248 1.64 -1.79 -0.61
C ALA A 248 2.97 -1.84 0.14
N THR A 249 2.98 -2.47 1.31
CA THR A 249 4.17 -2.58 2.15
C THR A 249 4.97 -3.81 1.76
N LEU A 250 6.16 -3.58 1.21
CA LEU A 250 7.12 -4.59 0.82
C LEU A 250 8.22 -4.72 1.88
N VAL A 251 8.40 -5.93 2.39
CA VAL A 251 9.50 -6.28 3.29
C VAL A 251 10.48 -7.18 2.55
N LYS A 252 11.78 -6.86 2.63
CA LYS A 252 12.83 -7.68 2.02
C LYS A 252 12.84 -9.05 2.66
N LYS A 253 12.94 -10.10 1.84
CA LYS A 253 13.21 -11.44 2.34
C LYS A 253 14.60 -11.46 3.00
N PRO A 254 14.74 -12.02 4.20
CA PRO A 254 16.04 -12.25 4.85
C PRO A 254 16.99 -13.04 3.97
#